data_01c6c4256ea7c59776189eb4857d2708
#
_entry.id   01c6c4256ea7c59776189eb4857d2708
#
_cell.length_a   1.000
_cell.length_b   1.000
_cell.length_c   1.000
_cell.angle_alpha   90.00
_cell.angle_beta   90.00
_cell.angle_gamma   90.00
#
_symmetry.space_group_name_H-M   'P 1'
#
loop_
_entity.id
_entity.type
_entity.pdbx_description
1 polymer ?
#
loop_
_entity_poly.entity_id
_entity_poly.type
_entity_poly.pdbx_seq_one_letter_code
_entity_poly.pdbx_strand_id
1 'polypeptide(L)'
;MCESSCVFARRRSSRSFGRPHRYCLTVVLRLHDTSTRTVREFASIEPGRVGMYVCGATVQGPPHVGHIRSGVAFDIVRRWLAARGYDVTYVRNVTDIDDKILHNAGHEDVPYWVVAMRNERAFTEAYDVLGCLPPTYEPRATGHIPEMVDLMQRLMDAGVGYAANGDVYFDVRAYADYGSLSGQKVDDMLAADDAEARSKRDPRDFAMWKGAKEGEPSWETPWGPGRPGWHIECSAMARKYLGSTFDIHGGGLDLVFPHHENEIAQSRCAGDGFANYWLHNAWVTTAGEKMSKSLGNSLLVSEVVQRVRPIELRYYLAGAHYRSMLEFSDAMVTDAGQGFQRIEGFLTRAAEVIGDGFDVDADNRHPDFDEAMDDDINTPQAIAVIHGVVREGNAAIARGDVETARSRAQSVVAMLDVLGLNPSDWRRGDAGGRLEGAVDALVAVALEQRQAARERKDFASADAIRDQLKAAGIEIEDTPDGPRWSLSDDGGSSDGG
;
A
#
# COMPACT_ATOMS: atom_id res chain seq x y z
N MET A 1 53.91 -4.28 -3.84
CA MET A 1 53.95 -2.89 -4.33
C MET A 1 52.59 -2.59 -4.87
N CYS A 2 51.90 -1.69 -4.17
CA CYS A 2 50.77 -0.84 -4.47
C CYS A 2 49.55 -1.53 -5.08
N GLU A 3 48.47 -1.86 -4.32
CA GLU A 3 47.44 -1.01 -3.70
C GLU A 3 46.95 0.16 -4.57
N SER A 4 45.69 0.06 -4.98
CA SER A 4 44.74 1.17 -4.94
C SER A 4 43.31 0.65 -5.10
N SER A 5 42.64 0.53 -3.96
CA SER A 5 41.19 0.32 -3.83
C SER A 5 40.50 1.67 -3.93
N CYS A 6 39.61 1.86 -4.91
CA CYS A 6 38.65 2.96 -4.88
C CYS A 6 37.33 2.47 -4.31
N VAL A 7 37.08 2.83 -3.04
CA VAL A 7 35.82 2.64 -2.35
C VAL A 7 34.91 3.83 -2.63
N PHE A 8 33.85 3.63 -3.43
CA PHE A 8 32.74 4.56 -3.50
C PHE A 8 31.79 4.32 -2.32
N ALA A 9 31.99 5.07 -1.25
CA ALA A 9 31.05 5.13 -0.14
C ALA A 9 29.87 6.02 -0.49
N ARG A 10 28.76 5.41 -0.93
CA ARG A 10 27.44 6.06 -0.89
C ARG A 10 27.02 6.18 0.58
N ARG A 11 27.02 7.39 1.13
CA ARG A 11 26.40 7.70 2.42
C ARG A 11 24.89 7.50 2.27
N ARG A 12 24.41 6.32 2.67
CA ARG A 12 23.01 6.14 3.09
C ARG A 12 22.91 6.78 4.48
N SER A 13 22.09 7.82 4.60
CA SER A 13 21.68 8.31 5.93
C SER A 13 20.80 7.23 6.56
N SER A 14 21.41 6.33 7.33
CA SER A 14 20.69 5.47 8.26
C SER A 14 20.18 6.39 9.38
N ARG A 15 18.88 6.75 9.35
CA ARG A 15 18.22 7.23 10.55
C ARG A 15 18.24 6.08 11.54
N SER A 16 19.11 6.17 12.55
CA SER A 16 19.13 5.28 13.69
C SER A 16 17.81 5.48 14.44
N PHE A 17 16.95 4.48 14.42
CA PHE A 17 15.84 4.41 15.36
C PHE A 17 16.44 4.40 16.77
N GLY A 18 16.07 5.41 17.56
CA GLY A 18 16.60 5.68 18.88
C GLY A 18 16.33 4.51 19.84
N ARG A 19 17.10 4.51 20.92
CA ARG A 19 17.06 3.56 22.04
C ARG A 19 15.64 3.35 22.56
N PRO A 20 15.30 2.16 23.08
CA PRO A 20 13.98 1.91 23.66
C PRO A 20 13.80 2.82 24.87
N HIS A 21 12.98 3.85 24.73
CA HIS A 21 12.52 4.68 25.84
C HIS A 21 11.50 3.87 26.64
N ARG A 22 11.72 3.78 27.94
CA ARG A 22 10.76 3.20 28.90
C ARG A 22 9.55 4.12 28.98
N TYR A 23 8.54 3.87 28.15
CA TYR A 23 7.22 4.44 28.37
C TYR A 23 6.52 3.61 29.45
N CYS A 24 6.26 4.25 30.57
CA CYS A 24 5.24 3.81 31.50
C CYS A 24 3.91 4.35 30.96
N LEU A 25 3.43 3.81 29.85
CA LEU A 25 2.10 4.13 29.33
C LEU A 25 1.13 3.11 29.92
N THR A 26 0.14 3.62 30.62
CA THR A 26 -0.96 2.85 31.21
C THR A 26 -1.97 2.37 30.17
N VAL A 27 -1.85 2.78 28.91
CA VAL A 27 -2.77 2.37 27.82
C VAL A 27 -2.10 1.27 27.00
N VAL A 28 -2.78 0.15 26.91
CA VAL A 28 -2.35 -1.04 26.17
C VAL A 28 -3.00 -1.02 24.81
N LEU A 29 -2.20 -1.26 23.75
CA LEU A 29 -2.73 -1.42 22.39
C LEU A 29 -3.77 -2.54 22.36
N ARG A 30 -4.96 -2.24 21.85
CA ARG A 30 -6.03 -3.19 21.62
C ARG A 30 -6.36 -3.25 20.13
N LEU A 31 -6.62 -4.43 19.62
CA LEU A 31 -6.98 -4.66 18.23
C LEU A 31 -8.23 -5.52 18.15
N HIS A 32 -9.11 -5.22 17.22
CA HIS A 32 -10.22 -6.10 16.89
C HIS A 32 -9.69 -7.35 16.18
N ASP A 33 -10.00 -8.49 16.73
CA ASP A 33 -9.66 -9.78 16.15
C ASP A 33 -10.90 -10.43 15.57
N THR A 34 -10.90 -10.65 14.27
CA THR A 34 -12.05 -11.28 13.57
C THR A 34 -12.31 -12.70 14.08
N SER A 35 -11.29 -13.44 14.52
CA SER A 35 -11.46 -14.81 15.00
C SER A 35 -12.27 -14.87 16.31
N THR A 36 -12.10 -13.89 17.18
CA THR A 36 -12.84 -13.75 18.43
C THR A 36 -14.03 -12.81 18.33
N ARG A 37 -14.08 -11.98 17.27
CA ARG A 37 -15.08 -10.91 17.05
C ARG A 37 -15.11 -9.88 18.17
N THR A 38 -13.99 -9.67 18.83
CA THR A 38 -13.84 -8.74 19.96
C THR A 38 -12.60 -7.89 19.80
N VAL A 39 -12.61 -6.72 20.43
CA VAL A 39 -11.40 -5.92 20.64
C VAL A 39 -10.68 -6.47 21.86
N ARG A 40 -9.43 -6.87 21.72
CA ARG A 40 -8.62 -7.46 22.77
C ARG A 40 -7.22 -6.86 22.83
N GLU A 41 -6.58 -6.95 23.98
CA GLU A 41 -5.21 -6.49 24.17
C GLU A 41 -4.26 -7.19 23.19
N PHE A 42 -3.38 -6.41 22.57
CA PHE A 42 -2.36 -6.93 21.67
C PHE A 42 -1.12 -7.35 22.47
N ALA A 43 -0.73 -8.60 22.29
CA ALA A 43 0.52 -9.13 22.82
C ALA A 43 1.24 -9.87 21.70
N SER A 44 2.48 -9.40 21.38
CA SER A 44 3.31 -10.07 20.38
C SER A 44 3.86 -11.40 20.93
N ILE A 45 4.06 -12.37 20.05
CA ILE A 45 4.66 -13.69 20.37
C ILE A 45 6.07 -13.49 20.90
N GLU A 46 6.87 -12.70 20.21
CA GLU A 46 8.22 -12.32 20.63
C GLU A 46 8.20 -10.87 21.13
N PRO A 47 8.55 -10.60 22.41
CA PRO A 47 8.50 -9.25 22.95
C PRO A 47 9.29 -8.25 22.10
N GLY A 48 8.65 -7.18 21.70
CA GLY A 48 9.24 -6.11 20.89
C GLY A 48 9.30 -6.41 19.38
N ARG A 49 8.85 -7.57 18.93
CA ARG A 49 8.77 -7.94 17.50
C ARG A 49 7.36 -8.30 17.11
N VAL A 50 7.01 -8.00 15.86
CA VAL A 50 5.70 -8.34 15.28
C VAL A 50 5.89 -8.90 13.89
N GLY A 51 5.41 -10.13 13.66
CA GLY A 51 5.26 -10.73 12.35
C GLY A 51 3.86 -10.42 11.80
N MET A 52 3.78 -9.71 10.68
CA MET A 52 2.53 -9.35 10.02
C MET A 52 2.52 -9.83 8.57
N TYR A 53 1.55 -10.68 8.22
CA TYR A 53 1.27 -11.10 6.85
C TYR A 53 -0.02 -10.47 6.36
N VAL A 54 -0.02 -9.88 5.18
CA VAL A 54 -1.23 -9.34 4.55
C VAL A 54 -1.38 -9.94 3.17
N CYS A 55 -2.53 -10.54 2.90
CA CYS A 55 -2.83 -11.06 1.58
C CYS A 55 -2.83 -9.92 0.56
N GLY A 56 -1.91 -10.03 -0.39
CA GLY A 56 -1.74 -9.09 -1.48
C GLY A 56 -2.73 -9.34 -2.62
N ALA A 57 -2.61 -8.56 -3.67
CA ALA A 57 -3.52 -8.64 -4.79
C ALA A 57 -3.17 -9.76 -5.76
N THR A 58 -4.19 -10.35 -6.38
CA THR A 58 -4.04 -11.06 -7.66
C THR A 58 -3.82 -10.02 -8.76
N VAL A 59 -2.65 -10.01 -9.36
CA VAL A 59 -2.22 -8.98 -10.32
C VAL A 59 -2.81 -9.21 -11.72
N GLN A 60 -4.12 -9.42 -11.78
CA GLN A 60 -4.89 -9.67 -13.00
C GLN A 60 -5.19 -8.42 -13.84
N GLY A 61 -5.03 -7.24 -13.26
CA GLY A 61 -5.30 -5.94 -13.89
C GLY A 61 -4.93 -4.80 -12.95
N PRO A 62 -4.94 -3.53 -13.43
CA PRO A 62 -4.49 -2.38 -12.67
C PRO A 62 -5.28 -2.17 -11.37
N PRO A 63 -4.65 -1.56 -10.34
CA PRO A 63 -5.29 -1.34 -9.05
C PRO A 63 -6.36 -0.25 -9.09
N HIS A 64 -7.47 -0.48 -8.41
CA HIS A 64 -8.48 0.53 -8.10
C HIS A 64 -8.40 0.97 -6.63
N VAL A 65 -9.08 2.05 -6.29
CA VAL A 65 -9.07 2.66 -4.94
C VAL A 65 -9.41 1.65 -3.84
N GLY A 66 -10.31 0.69 -4.11
CA GLY A 66 -10.66 -0.36 -3.15
C GLY A 66 -9.47 -1.27 -2.76
N HIS A 67 -8.58 -1.60 -3.72
CA HIS A 67 -7.36 -2.36 -3.41
C HIS A 67 -6.41 -1.53 -2.53
N ILE A 68 -6.21 -0.26 -2.89
CA ILE A 68 -5.23 0.59 -2.20
C ILE A 68 -5.69 1.00 -0.81
N ARG A 69 -7.00 1.00 -0.54
CA ARG A 69 -7.49 1.19 0.83
C ARG A 69 -6.90 0.17 1.81
N SER A 70 -6.83 -1.11 1.41
CA SER A 70 -6.17 -2.13 2.22
C SER A 70 -4.70 -1.78 2.46
N GLY A 71 -3.98 -1.37 1.40
CA GLY A 71 -2.59 -0.93 1.52
C GLY A 71 -2.39 0.21 2.52
N VAL A 72 -3.22 1.26 2.45
CA VAL A 72 -3.17 2.41 3.38
C VAL A 72 -3.52 1.98 4.81
N ALA A 73 -4.55 1.13 4.99
CA ALA A 73 -4.95 0.67 6.31
C ALA A 73 -3.82 -0.11 7.02
N PHE A 74 -3.22 -1.09 6.34
CA PHE A 74 -2.14 -1.89 6.92
C PHE A 74 -0.81 -1.14 7.01
N ASP A 75 -0.57 -0.13 6.17
CA ASP A 75 0.56 0.79 6.33
C ASP A 75 0.42 1.61 7.63
N ILE A 76 -0.79 2.09 7.96
CA ILE A 76 -1.05 2.80 9.22
C ILE A 76 -0.90 1.85 10.42
N VAL A 77 -1.42 0.62 10.36
CA VAL A 77 -1.21 -0.40 11.40
C VAL A 77 0.29 -0.62 11.64
N ARG A 78 1.06 -0.84 10.57
CA ARG A 78 2.51 -1.01 10.65
C ARG A 78 3.23 0.20 11.26
N ARG A 79 2.86 1.42 10.82
CA ARG A 79 3.45 2.65 11.35
C ARG A 79 3.14 2.84 12.82
N TRP A 80 1.91 2.52 13.25
CA TRP A 80 1.54 2.60 14.65
C TRP A 80 2.29 1.58 15.50
N LEU A 81 2.37 0.32 15.09
CA LEU A 81 3.19 -0.69 15.77
C LEU A 81 4.64 -0.24 15.92
N ALA A 82 5.23 0.30 14.85
CA ALA A 82 6.60 0.84 14.90
C ALA A 82 6.71 2.04 15.86
N ALA A 83 5.71 2.95 15.88
CA ALA A 83 5.66 4.08 16.81
C ALA A 83 5.49 3.64 18.28
N ARG A 84 4.92 2.45 18.51
CA ARG A 84 4.85 1.79 19.83
C ARG A 84 6.12 1.01 20.18
N GLY A 85 7.14 1.06 19.33
CA GLY A 85 8.45 0.47 19.58
C GLY A 85 8.62 -0.97 19.13
N TYR A 86 7.68 -1.52 18.34
CA TYR A 86 7.84 -2.85 17.76
C TYR A 86 8.71 -2.82 16.49
N ASP A 87 9.58 -3.83 16.36
CA ASP A 87 10.25 -4.17 15.10
C ASP A 87 9.28 -5.03 14.27
N VAL A 88 8.75 -4.45 13.17
CA VAL A 88 7.68 -5.08 12.39
C VAL A 88 8.23 -5.72 11.13
N THR A 89 8.16 -7.05 11.05
CA THR A 89 8.38 -7.80 9.81
C THR A 89 7.06 -7.89 9.05
N TYR A 90 6.91 -7.07 8.01
CA TYR A 90 5.71 -7.00 7.18
C TYR A 90 5.91 -7.73 5.86
N VAL A 91 5.14 -8.77 5.63
CA VAL A 91 5.12 -9.56 4.40
C VAL A 91 3.79 -9.36 3.68
N ARG A 92 3.82 -9.03 2.39
CA ARG A 92 2.65 -8.94 1.52
C ARG A 92 2.97 -9.70 0.24
N ASN A 93 2.16 -10.69 -0.12
CA ASN A 93 2.42 -11.48 -1.32
C ASN A 93 1.93 -10.81 -2.60
N VAL A 94 2.40 -11.36 -3.72
CA VAL A 94 1.88 -11.11 -5.06
C VAL A 94 1.40 -12.44 -5.63
N THR A 95 0.11 -12.57 -5.89
CA THR A 95 -0.45 -13.69 -6.65
C THR A 95 -0.25 -13.41 -8.13
N ASP A 96 0.86 -13.94 -8.68
CA ASP A 96 1.30 -13.74 -10.06
C ASP A 96 0.90 -14.88 -11.00
N ILE A 97 0.13 -15.86 -10.50
CA ILE A 97 -0.47 -16.96 -11.26
C ILE A 97 -1.88 -17.24 -10.74
N ASP A 98 -2.89 -17.15 -11.60
CA ASP A 98 -4.31 -17.35 -11.26
C ASP A 98 -5.14 -17.52 -12.55
N ASP A 99 -6.32 -18.15 -12.46
CA ASP A 99 -7.23 -18.33 -13.60
C ASP A 99 -7.54 -17.01 -14.32
N LYS A 100 -7.72 -15.92 -13.57
CA LYS A 100 -8.05 -14.59 -14.13
C LYS A 100 -6.86 -13.98 -14.87
N ILE A 101 -5.63 -14.23 -14.40
CA ILE A 101 -4.40 -13.80 -15.09
C ILE A 101 -4.27 -14.55 -16.41
N LEU A 102 -4.49 -15.86 -16.40
CA LEU A 102 -4.45 -16.70 -17.61
C LEU A 102 -5.52 -16.30 -18.62
N HIS A 103 -6.74 -16.07 -18.15
CA HIS A 103 -7.85 -15.59 -18.96
C HIS A 103 -7.54 -14.26 -19.65
N ASN A 104 -7.05 -13.26 -18.89
CA ASN A 104 -6.70 -11.95 -19.43
C ASN A 104 -5.52 -12.04 -20.41
N ALA A 105 -4.52 -12.87 -20.12
CA ALA A 105 -3.40 -13.12 -21.01
C ALA A 105 -3.84 -13.73 -22.35
N GLY A 106 -4.78 -14.67 -22.31
CA GLY A 106 -5.37 -15.25 -23.52
C GLY A 106 -6.17 -14.25 -24.35
N HIS A 107 -6.88 -13.32 -23.71
CA HIS A 107 -7.59 -12.24 -24.41
C HIS A 107 -6.66 -11.21 -25.07
N GLU A 108 -5.50 -10.94 -24.44
CA GLU A 108 -4.51 -10.00 -24.94
C GLU A 108 -3.51 -10.66 -25.92
N ASP A 109 -3.57 -11.97 -26.09
CA ASP A 109 -2.59 -12.76 -26.87
C ASP A 109 -1.14 -12.53 -26.43
N VAL A 110 -0.92 -12.53 -25.11
CA VAL A 110 0.42 -12.37 -24.49
C VAL A 110 0.67 -13.46 -23.45
N PRO A 111 1.94 -13.76 -23.12
CA PRO A 111 2.25 -14.66 -22.01
C PRO A 111 1.70 -14.14 -20.67
N TYR A 112 1.22 -15.05 -19.80
CA TYR A 112 0.61 -14.69 -18.50
C TYR A 112 1.53 -13.82 -17.64
N TRP A 113 2.83 -14.06 -17.64
CA TRP A 113 3.80 -13.31 -16.87
C TRP A 113 3.95 -11.84 -17.34
N VAL A 114 3.57 -11.51 -18.58
CA VAL A 114 3.50 -10.13 -19.09
C VAL A 114 2.37 -9.39 -18.38
N VAL A 115 1.18 -10.00 -18.29
CA VAL A 115 0.03 -9.44 -17.58
C VAL A 115 0.35 -9.28 -16.09
N ALA A 116 0.90 -10.33 -15.47
CA ALA A 116 1.26 -10.31 -14.05
C ALA A 116 2.28 -9.21 -13.74
N MET A 117 3.41 -9.16 -14.45
CA MET A 117 4.48 -8.19 -14.20
C MET A 117 4.03 -6.74 -14.42
N ARG A 118 3.27 -6.47 -15.50
CA ARG A 118 2.74 -5.14 -15.79
C ARG A 118 1.83 -4.65 -14.65
N ASN A 119 0.93 -5.50 -14.19
CA ASN A 119 0.00 -5.12 -13.14
C ASN A 119 0.67 -5.06 -11.75
N GLU A 120 1.63 -5.95 -11.45
CA GLU A 120 2.44 -5.85 -10.24
C GLU A 120 3.13 -4.48 -10.13
N ARG A 121 3.73 -3.99 -11.24
CA ARG A 121 4.32 -2.64 -11.28
C ARG A 121 3.28 -1.57 -11.03
N ALA A 122 2.10 -1.67 -11.65
CA ALA A 122 1.02 -0.72 -11.44
C ALA A 122 0.53 -0.72 -9.97
N PHE A 123 0.52 -1.87 -9.29
CA PHE A 123 0.24 -1.94 -7.85
C PHE A 123 1.34 -1.26 -7.02
N THR A 124 2.60 -1.52 -7.32
CA THR A 124 3.73 -0.87 -6.64
C THR A 124 3.67 0.65 -6.80
N GLU A 125 3.47 1.14 -8.02
CA GLU A 125 3.31 2.58 -8.32
C GLU A 125 2.12 3.19 -7.54
N ALA A 126 1.01 2.45 -7.43
CA ALA A 126 -0.16 2.93 -6.69
C ALA A 126 0.09 2.98 -5.16
N TYR A 127 0.87 2.05 -4.60
CA TYR A 127 1.29 2.12 -3.19
C TYR A 127 2.27 3.27 -2.97
N ASP A 128 3.24 3.45 -3.86
CA ASP A 128 4.26 4.50 -3.77
C ASP A 128 3.64 5.89 -3.86
N VAL A 129 2.74 6.10 -4.83
CA VAL A 129 2.07 7.40 -5.03
C VAL A 129 1.20 7.79 -3.83
N LEU A 130 0.69 6.81 -3.06
CA LEU A 130 -0.04 7.06 -1.81
C LEU A 130 0.84 7.00 -0.56
N GLY A 131 2.16 6.98 -0.71
CA GLY A 131 3.12 7.04 0.40
C GLY A 131 3.07 5.83 1.33
N CYS A 132 2.61 4.66 0.86
CA CYS A 132 2.70 3.44 1.62
C CYS A 132 4.16 2.98 1.69
N LEU A 133 4.61 2.58 2.87
CA LEU A 133 5.95 2.02 3.04
C LEU A 133 6.03 0.66 2.32
N PRO A 134 7.12 0.36 1.62
CA PRO A 134 7.32 -0.95 1.01
C PRO A 134 7.30 -2.04 2.09
N PRO A 135 6.76 -3.24 1.81
CA PRO A 135 6.83 -4.36 2.76
C PRO A 135 8.29 -4.74 3.03
N THR A 136 8.53 -5.46 4.13
CA THR A 136 9.85 -6.03 4.43
C THR A 136 10.23 -7.02 3.33
N TYR A 137 9.25 -7.81 2.87
CA TYR A 137 9.39 -8.69 1.72
C TYR A 137 8.06 -8.85 0.98
N GLU A 138 8.12 -8.97 -0.35
CA GLU A 138 6.96 -9.15 -1.22
C GLU A 138 7.15 -10.39 -2.10
N PRO A 139 6.80 -11.59 -1.57
CA PRO A 139 6.99 -12.85 -2.27
C PRO A 139 5.95 -13.04 -3.39
N ARG A 140 6.39 -13.59 -4.52
CA ARG A 140 5.51 -14.05 -5.61
C ARG A 140 5.14 -15.51 -5.43
N ALA A 141 3.91 -15.87 -5.76
CA ALA A 141 3.41 -17.25 -5.69
C ALA A 141 4.27 -18.20 -6.55
N THR A 142 4.60 -17.83 -7.79
CA THR A 142 5.40 -18.67 -8.69
C THR A 142 6.82 -18.95 -8.18
N GLY A 143 7.34 -18.12 -7.28
CA GLY A 143 8.64 -18.32 -6.63
C GLY A 143 8.61 -19.29 -5.44
N HIS A 144 7.43 -19.84 -5.09
CA HIS A 144 7.24 -20.61 -3.84
C HIS A 144 6.57 -21.97 -4.05
N ILE A 145 6.67 -22.52 -5.25
CA ILE A 145 6.14 -23.84 -5.59
C ILE A 145 6.68 -24.96 -4.69
N PRO A 146 7.99 -25.02 -4.35
CA PRO A 146 8.51 -26.06 -3.46
C PRO A 146 7.86 -26.03 -2.07
N GLU A 147 7.61 -24.84 -1.50
CA GLU A 147 6.97 -24.67 -0.20
C GLU A 147 5.50 -25.10 -0.22
N MET A 148 4.81 -24.85 -1.35
CA MET A 148 3.43 -25.31 -1.54
C MET A 148 3.36 -26.83 -1.67
N VAL A 149 4.30 -27.43 -2.39
CA VAL A 149 4.41 -28.91 -2.52
C VAL A 149 4.67 -29.55 -1.15
N ASP A 150 5.60 -28.98 -0.35
CA ASP A 150 5.86 -29.46 1.02
C ASP A 150 4.59 -29.37 1.88
N LEU A 151 3.88 -28.24 1.84
CA LEU A 151 2.64 -28.07 2.60
C LEU A 151 1.55 -29.05 2.16
N MET A 152 1.35 -29.24 0.86
CA MET A 152 0.42 -30.25 0.34
C MET A 152 0.79 -31.67 0.80
N GLN A 153 2.07 -32.03 0.79
CA GLN A 153 2.51 -33.34 1.27
C GLN A 153 2.16 -33.54 2.75
N ARG A 154 2.41 -32.53 3.59
CA ARG A 154 2.02 -32.56 5.01
C ARG A 154 0.53 -32.76 5.19
N LEU A 155 -0.31 -32.11 4.35
CA LEU A 155 -1.76 -32.25 4.39
C LEU A 155 -2.23 -33.64 3.89
N MET A 156 -1.55 -34.20 2.90
CA MET A 156 -1.77 -35.58 2.46
C MET A 156 -1.43 -36.58 3.58
N ASP A 157 -0.28 -36.40 4.24
CA ASP A 157 0.17 -37.27 5.35
C ASP A 157 -0.77 -37.16 6.57
N ALA A 158 -1.37 -35.98 6.78
CA ALA A 158 -2.40 -35.76 7.81
C ALA A 158 -3.78 -36.36 7.43
N GLY A 159 -3.95 -36.86 6.21
CA GLY A 159 -5.19 -37.47 5.74
C GLY A 159 -6.31 -36.47 5.39
N VAL A 160 -5.99 -35.18 5.29
CA VAL A 160 -6.96 -34.11 4.94
C VAL A 160 -6.81 -33.63 3.50
N GLY A 161 -5.73 -34.04 2.81
CA GLY A 161 -5.52 -33.83 1.39
C GLY A 161 -5.76 -35.10 0.60
N TYR A 162 -6.17 -34.98 -0.66
CA TYR A 162 -6.26 -36.12 -1.59
C TYR A 162 -6.00 -35.69 -3.03
N ALA A 163 -5.37 -36.59 -3.81
CA ALA A 163 -5.15 -36.38 -5.22
C ALA A 163 -6.25 -37.06 -6.05
N ALA A 164 -6.70 -36.40 -7.12
CA ALA A 164 -7.68 -36.94 -8.04
C ALA A 164 -7.50 -36.34 -9.45
N ASN A 165 -7.22 -37.16 -10.44
CA ASN A 165 -7.07 -36.80 -11.86
C ASN A 165 -6.07 -35.65 -12.13
N GLY A 166 -4.93 -35.61 -11.40
CA GLY A 166 -3.90 -34.60 -11.54
C GLY A 166 -4.14 -33.35 -10.66
N ASP A 167 -5.31 -33.22 -10.07
CA ASP A 167 -5.60 -32.17 -9.07
C ASP A 167 -5.27 -32.67 -7.65
N VAL A 168 -5.03 -31.75 -6.72
CA VAL A 168 -4.95 -32.03 -5.28
C VAL A 168 -5.96 -31.15 -4.56
N TYR A 169 -6.80 -31.79 -3.74
CA TYR A 169 -7.88 -31.14 -3.02
C TYR A 169 -7.68 -31.22 -1.51
N PHE A 170 -8.21 -30.23 -0.79
CA PHE A 170 -8.41 -30.28 0.65
C PHE A 170 -9.82 -30.81 0.96
N ASP A 171 -9.92 -31.82 1.81
CA ASP A 171 -11.17 -32.39 2.30
C ASP A 171 -11.70 -31.50 3.44
N VAL A 172 -12.67 -30.65 3.13
CA VAL A 172 -13.23 -29.67 4.09
C VAL A 172 -13.87 -30.37 5.29
N ARG A 173 -14.47 -31.55 5.09
CA ARG A 173 -15.11 -32.30 6.18
C ARG A 173 -14.13 -32.98 7.12
N ALA A 174 -12.89 -33.16 6.71
CA ALA A 174 -11.85 -33.72 7.57
C ALA A 174 -11.36 -32.73 8.64
N TYR A 175 -11.64 -31.43 8.50
CA TYR A 175 -11.30 -30.40 9.48
C TYR A 175 -12.54 -29.96 10.30
N ALA A 176 -12.66 -30.44 11.53
CA ALA A 176 -13.83 -30.24 12.37
C ALA A 176 -14.11 -28.76 12.71
N ASP A 177 -13.04 -27.92 12.79
CA ASP A 177 -13.14 -26.50 13.13
C ASP A 177 -13.30 -25.60 11.89
N TYR A 178 -13.61 -26.16 10.72
CA TYR A 178 -13.84 -25.37 9.52
C TYR A 178 -15.02 -24.42 9.71
N GLY A 179 -14.81 -23.13 9.36
CA GLY A 179 -15.77 -22.06 9.61
C GLY A 179 -15.53 -21.31 10.92
N SER A 180 -14.44 -21.62 11.65
CA SER A 180 -14.12 -20.98 12.93
C SER A 180 -13.83 -19.47 12.81
N LEU A 181 -13.28 -19.00 11.71
CA LEU A 181 -13.05 -17.58 11.43
C LEU A 181 -14.30 -16.88 10.88
N SER A 182 -14.88 -17.46 9.83
CA SER A 182 -15.99 -16.86 9.09
C SER A 182 -17.35 -17.00 9.79
N GLY A 183 -17.50 -18.04 10.60
CA GLY A 183 -18.79 -18.47 11.17
C GLY A 183 -19.66 -19.24 10.19
N GLN A 184 -19.14 -19.61 9.02
CA GLN A 184 -19.84 -20.43 8.04
C GLN A 184 -19.94 -21.87 8.55
N LYS A 185 -21.09 -22.50 8.29
CA LYS A 185 -21.25 -23.94 8.52
C LYS A 185 -21.05 -24.68 7.21
N VAL A 186 -20.26 -25.74 7.24
CA VAL A 186 -19.94 -26.51 6.03
C VAL A 186 -21.18 -26.94 5.26
N ASP A 187 -22.25 -27.33 5.97
CA ASP A 187 -23.48 -27.81 5.31
C ASP A 187 -24.29 -26.68 4.62
N ASP A 188 -24.10 -25.44 5.04
CA ASP A 188 -24.77 -24.27 4.46
C ASP A 188 -23.96 -23.63 3.31
N MET A 189 -22.73 -24.10 3.08
CA MET A 189 -21.85 -23.55 2.05
C MET A 189 -22.27 -23.98 0.64
N LEU A 190 -22.10 -23.04 -0.31
CA LEU A 190 -22.15 -23.37 -1.73
C LEU A 190 -20.92 -24.17 -2.14
N ALA A 191 -20.99 -24.82 -3.32
CA ALA A 191 -19.82 -25.45 -3.93
C ALA A 191 -18.68 -24.43 -4.07
N ALA A 192 -17.44 -24.88 -3.88
CA ALA A 192 -16.28 -24.02 -4.06
C ALA A 192 -16.16 -23.58 -5.54
N ASP A 193 -15.91 -22.27 -5.75
CA ASP A 193 -15.86 -21.62 -7.07
C ASP A 193 -14.48 -21.80 -7.74
N ASP A 194 -13.94 -23.01 -7.72
CA ASP A 194 -12.67 -23.38 -8.33
C ASP A 194 -12.86 -24.25 -9.58
N ALA A 195 -13.61 -23.71 -10.50
CA ALA A 195 -13.91 -24.20 -11.86
C ALA A 195 -13.73 -25.71 -12.15
N GLU A 196 -14.78 -26.35 -12.65
CA GLU A 196 -14.83 -27.73 -13.11
C GLU A 196 -14.50 -28.78 -12.03
N ALA A 197 -15.50 -29.09 -11.21
CA ALA A 197 -15.47 -30.16 -10.22
C ALA A 197 -15.25 -31.55 -10.86
N ARG A 198 -14.04 -31.80 -11.39
CA ARG A 198 -13.76 -33.04 -12.17
C ARG A 198 -13.68 -34.28 -11.31
N SER A 199 -13.41 -34.15 -9.99
CA SER A 199 -13.17 -35.34 -9.16
C SER A 199 -13.20 -35.04 -7.67
N LYS A 200 -13.92 -34.01 -7.22
CA LYS A 200 -14.08 -33.70 -5.80
C LYS A 200 -14.90 -34.76 -5.10
N ARG A 201 -14.54 -35.13 -3.87
CA ARG A 201 -15.32 -36.02 -3.01
C ARG A 201 -16.57 -35.30 -2.45
N ASP A 202 -16.40 -34.02 -2.08
CA ASP A 202 -17.49 -33.10 -1.69
C ASP A 202 -17.39 -31.84 -2.56
N PRO A 203 -18.48 -31.26 -3.05
CA PRO A 203 -18.47 -30.02 -3.86
C PRO A 203 -17.82 -28.84 -3.15
N ARG A 204 -17.69 -28.86 -1.83
CA ARG A 204 -17.11 -27.80 -1.00
C ARG A 204 -15.60 -27.92 -0.83
N ASP A 205 -15.02 -29.09 -1.18
CA ASP A 205 -13.58 -29.26 -1.20
C ASP A 205 -12.94 -28.23 -2.14
N PHE A 206 -11.81 -27.68 -1.76
CA PHE A 206 -11.14 -26.67 -2.56
C PHE A 206 -9.79 -27.17 -3.10
N ALA A 207 -9.44 -26.70 -4.29
CA ALA A 207 -8.21 -27.10 -4.94
C ALA A 207 -7.00 -26.45 -4.27
N MET A 208 -6.02 -27.27 -3.92
CA MET A 208 -4.67 -26.86 -3.53
C MET A 208 -3.72 -26.89 -4.72
N TRP A 209 -3.97 -27.77 -5.68
CA TRP A 209 -3.26 -27.90 -6.93
C TRP A 209 -4.22 -28.18 -8.06
N LYS A 210 -4.04 -27.53 -9.19
CA LYS A 210 -4.84 -27.71 -10.41
C LYS A 210 -3.97 -28.36 -11.48
N GLY A 211 -4.36 -29.55 -11.92
CA GLY A 211 -3.66 -30.29 -12.98
C GLY A 211 -3.53 -29.48 -14.26
N ALA A 212 -2.41 -29.64 -14.93
CA ALA A 212 -2.07 -28.89 -16.14
C ALA A 212 -3.11 -29.08 -17.24
N LYS A 213 -3.48 -28.00 -17.91
CA LYS A 213 -4.22 -28.00 -19.17
C LYS A 213 -3.28 -27.65 -20.31
N GLU A 214 -3.63 -28.06 -21.52
CA GLU A 214 -2.84 -27.76 -22.71
C GLU A 214 -2.68 -26.25 -22.89
N GLY A 215 -1.43 -25.81 -23.01
CA GLY A 215 -1.08 -24.39 -23.17
C GLY A 215 -1.02 -23.56 -21.86
N GLU A 216 -1.39 -24.14 -20.70
CA GLU A 216 -1.22 -23.46 -19.41
C GLU A 216 0.20 -23.65 -18.84
N PRO A 217 0.73 -22.67 -18.10
CA PRO A 217 1.97 -22.85 -17.33
C PRO A 217 1.80 -23.95 -16.29
N SER A 218 2.83 -24.76 -16.08
CA SER A 218 2.78 -25.84 -15.11
C SER A 218 4.13 -26.12 -14.47
N TRP A 219 4.09 -26.69 -13.29
CA TRP A 219 5.24 -27.15 -12.50
C TRP A 219 5.05 -28.61 -12.16
N GLU A 220 6.16 -29.35 -12.15
CA GLU A 220 6.14 -30.77 -11.80
C GLU A 220 5.93 -30.97 -10.30
N THR A 221 5.05 -31.90 -9.94
CA THR A 221 4.80 -32.32 -8.56
C THR A 221 4.69 -33.85 -8.47
N PRO A 222 4.72 -34.46 -7.27
CA PRO A 222 4.48 -35.88 -7.08
C PRO A 222 3.10 -36.36 -7.60
N TRP A 223 2.15 -35.45 -7.75
CA TRP A 223 0.77 -35.76 -8.19
C TRP A 223 0.53 -35.46 -9.68
N GLY A 224 1.53 -34.97 -10.38
CA GLY A 224 1.49 -34.56 -11.77
C GLY A 224 1.79 -33.11 -12.02
N PRO A 225 1.98 -32.70 -13.27
CA PRO A 225 2.19 -31.32 -13.65
C PRO A 225 0.92 -30.48 -13.42
N GLY A 226 1.08 -29.24 -12.99
CA GLY A 226 -0.04 -28.34 -12.72
C GLY A 226 0.40 -27.01 -12.18
N ARG A 227 -0.51 -26.29 -11.53
CA ARG A 227 -0.29 -24.99 -10.93
C ARG A 227 -1.01 -24.87 -9.58
N PRO A 228 -0.59 -23.93 -8.71
CA PRO A 228 -1.19 -23.79 -7.39
C PRO A 228 -2.67 -23.38 -7.45
N GLY A 229 -3.42 -23.83 -6.44
CA GLY A 229 -4.68 -23.25 -6.05
C GLY A 229 -4.44 -21.97 -5.24
N TRP A 230 -5.41 -21.07 -5.25
CA TRP A 230 -5.26 -19.73 -4.69
C TRP A 230 -4.92 -19.68 -3.19
N HIS A 231 -5.40 -20.64 -2.39
CA HIS A 231 -5.29 -20.59 -0.94
C HIS A 231 -3.94 -21.10 -0.42
N ILE A 232 -3.35 -22.09 -1.08
CA ILE A 232 -2.08 -22.71 -0.65
C ILE A 232 -0.90 -21.74 -0.73
N GLU A 233 -1.00 -20.73 -1.60
CA GLU A 233 0.03 -19.73 -1.82
C GLU A 233 0.37 -18.98 -0.54
N CYS A 234 -0.64 -18.35 0.07
CA CYS A 234 -0.47 -17.53 1.26
C CYS A 234 -0.11 -18.39 2.48
N SER A 235 -0.72 -19.56 2.64
CA SER A 235 -0.37 -20.50 3.72
C SER A 235 1.11 -20.88 3.69
N ALA A 236 1.63 -21.23 2.51
CA ALA A 236 3.04 -21.62 2.34
C ALA A 236 3.99 -20.44 2.51
N MET A 237 3.68 -19.27 1.92
CA MET A 237 4.52 -18.09 2.00
C MET A 237 4.54 -17.48 3.42
N ALA A 238 3.38 -17.40 4.10
CA ALA A 238 3.33 -16.94 5.48
C ALA A 238 4.21 -17.79 6.38
N ARG A 239 4.09 -19.13 6.30
CA ARG A 239 4.93 -20.06 7.05
C ARG A 239 6.42 -19.88 6.77
N LYS A 240 6.80 -19.70 5.51
CA LYS A 240 8.21 -19.52 5.11
C LYS A 240 8.85 -18.29 5.73
N TYR A 241 8.15 -17.17 5.75
CA TYR A 241 8.73 -15.89 6.14
C TYR A 241 8.49 -15.51 7.60
N LEU A 242 7.41 -16.00 8.20
CA LEU A 242 7.01 -15.65 9.56
C LEU A 242 6.99 -16.85 10.52
N GLY A 243 7.24 -18.06 10.01
CA GLY A 243 7.24 -19.28 10.81
C GLY A 243 5.87 -19.93 10.93
N SER A 244 5.79 -20.99 11.75
CA SER A 244 4.55 -21.77 11.95
C SER A 244 3.46 -21.01 12.70
N THR A 245 3.85 -19.98 13.46
CA THR A 245 2.94 -19.10 14.20
C THR A 245 3.49 -17.68 14.17
N PHE A 246 2.62 -16.72 13.87
CA PHE A 246 2.96 -15.30 13.76
C PHE A 246 1.84 -14.42 14.34
N ASP A 247 2.10 -13.12 14.47
CA ASP A 247 1.23 -12.25 15.25
C ASP A 247 -0.05 -11.88 14.49
N ILE A 248 0.07 -11.27 13.30
CA ILE A 248 -1.06 -10.64 12.61
C ILE A 248 -1.20 -11.19 11.20
N HIS A 249 -2.41 -11.64 10.84
CA HIS A 249 -2.82 -11.90 9.47
C HIS A 249 -3.90 -10.90 9.05
N GLY A 250 -3.75 -10.29 7.90
CA GLY A 250 -4.65 -9.24 7.44
C GLY A 250 -5.04 -9.32 5.97
N GLY A 251 -6.12 -8.61 5.65
CA GLY A 251 -6.63 -8.49 4.28
C GLY A 251 -7.98 -7.79 4.20
N GLY A 252 -8.60 -7.79 3.03
CA GLY A 252 -9.95 -7.30 2.84
C GLY A 252 -10.99 -8.20 3.51
N LEU A 253 -12.12 -7.62 3.91
CA LEU A 253 -13.23 -8.35 4.53
C LEU A 253 -13.76 -9.50 3.63
N ASP A 254 -13.62 -9.37 2.32
CA ASP A 254 -13.98 -10.40 1.33
C ASP A 254 -13.04 -11.62 1.35
N LEU A 255 -11.88 -11.50 1.97
CA LEU A 255 -10.95 -12.62 2.12
C LEU A 255 -11.26 -13.49 3.33
N VAL A 256 -12.07 -13.02 4.30
CA VAL A 256 -12.46 -13.81 5.48
C VAL A 256 -12.96 -15.19 5.05
N PHE A 257 -13.80 -15.20 4.03
CA PHE A 257 -14.31 -16.42 3.40
C PHE A 257 -14.36 -16.26 1.88
N PRO A 258 -13.87 -17.24 1.11
CA PRO A 258 -13.30 -18.52 1.59
C PRO A 258 -11.80 -18.47 1.90
N HIS A 259 -11.03 -17.42 1.51
CA HIS A 259 -9.57 -17.44 1.41
C HIS A 259 -8.88 -17.68 2.76
N HIS A 260 -9.11 -16.82 3.76
CA HIS A 260 -8.46 -16.94 5.07
C HIS A 260 -8.95 -18.14 5.87
N GLU A 261 -10.23 -18.53 5.72
CA GLU A 261 -10.74 -19.76 6.33
C GLU A 261 -10.00 -20.98 5.78
N ASN A 262 -9.76 -21.03 4.47
CA ASN A 262 -9.02 -22.12 3.82
C ASN A 262 -7.54 -22.13 4.23
N GLU A 263 -6.92 -20.95 4.41
CA GLU A 263 -5.55 -20.86 4.91
C GLU A 263 -5.43 -21.38 6.35
N ILE A 264 -6.40 -21.06 7.23
CA ILE A 264 -6.45 -21.61 8.59
C ILE A 264 -6.56 -23.14 8.54
N ALA A 265 -7.45 -23.67 7.71
CA ALA A 265 -7.64 -25.11 7.58
C ALA A 265 -6.35 -25.79 7.11
N GLN A 266 -5.70 -25.27 6.07
CA GLN A 266 -4.43 -25.78 5.57
C GLN A 266 -3.33 -25.75 6.65
N SER A 267 -3.13 -24.59 7.27
CA SER A 267 -2.03 -24.41 8.23
C SER A 267 -2.22 -25.25 9.49
N ARG A 268 -3.42 -25.24 10.08
CA ARG A 268 -3.70 -26.00 11.31
C ARG A 268 -3.68 -27.50 11.09
N CYS A 269 -4.21 -27.98 9.99
CA CYS A 269 -4.16 -29.42 9.66
C CYS A 269 -2.72 -29.88 9.34
N ALA A 270 -1.85 -29.00 8.87
CA ALA A 270 -0.44 -29.26 8.71
C ALA A 270 0.36 -29.14 10.02
N GLY A 271 -0.29 -28.87 11.17
CA GLY A 271 0.32 -28.76 12.49
C GLY A 271 0.91 -27.40 12.83
N ASP A 272 0.58 -26.34 12.07
CA ASP A 272 1.01 -24.97 12.32
C ASP A 272 -0.05 -24.22 13.17
N GLY A 273 0.40 -23.29 14.04
CA GLY A 273 -0.51 -22.46 14.85
C GLY A 273 -1.16 -21.35 14.05
N PHE A 274 -0.48 -20.87 13.00
CA PHE A 274 -0.84 -19.79 12.09
C PHE A 274 -0.95 -18.43 12.81
N ALA A 275 -1.89 -17.54 12.42
CA ALA A 275 -1.96 -16.20 12.99
C ALA A 275 -2.69 -16.14 14.33
N ASN A 276 -2.20 -15.28 15.24
CA ASN A 276 -2.84 -15.00 16.53
C ASN A 276 -3.95 -13.95 16.43
N TYR A 277 -3.80 -12.96 15.53
CA TYR A 277 -4.76 -11.88 15.31
C TYR A 277 -5.16 -11.82 13.85
N TRP A 278 -6.46 -11.66 13.59
CA TRP A 278 -7.02 -11.53 12.25
C TRP A 278 -7.64 -10.15 12.05
N LEU A 279 -7.00 -9.32 11.23
CA LEU A 279 -7.44 -7.97 10.96
C LEU A 279 -8.01 -7.86 9.55
N HIS A 280 -9.23 -7.34 9.42
CA HIS A 280 -9.88 -7.17 8.12
C HIS A 280 -10.33 -5.74 7.91
N ASN A 281 -9.93 -5.16 6.79
CA ASN A 281 -10.44 -3.85 6.38
C ASN A 281 -11.73 -3.99 5.56
N ALA A 282 -12.67 -3.09 5.81
CA ALA A 282 -13.92 -3.04 5.06
C ALA A 282 -13.72 -2.43 3.65
N TRP A 283 -14.73 -2.54 2.81
CA TRP A 283 -14.68 -2.18 1.40
C TRP A 283 -14.82 -0.68 1.16
N VAL A 284 -14.40 -0.27 -0.04
CA VAL A 284 -14.83 0.99 -0.66
C VAL A 284 -16.07 0.70 -1.49
N THR A 285 -17.09 1.53 -1.32
CA THR A 285 -18.35 1.46 -2.07
C THR A 285 -18.47 2.66 -2.99
N THR A 286 -19.23 2.51 -4.07
CA THR A 286 -19.60 3.58 -4.98
C THR A 286 -21.11 3.44 -5.25
N ALA A 287 -21.87 4.48 -4.96
CA ALA A 287 -23.34 4.47 -5.00
C ALA A 287 -23.97 3.33 -4.16
N GLY A 288 -23.36 3.03 -3.00
CA GLY A 288 -23.83 1.98 -2.09
C GLY A 288 -23.41 0.56 -2.47
N GLU A 289 -22.76 0.35 -3.62
CA GLU A 289 -22.28 -0.96 -4.08
C GLU A 289 -20.77 -1.12 -3.90
N LYS A 290 -20.32 -2.35 -3.66
CA LYS A 290 -18.87 -2.64 -3.60
C LYS A 290 -18.20 -2.27 -4.91
N MET A 291 -17.09 -1.52 -4.83
CA MET A 291 -16.29 -1.19 -6.02
C MET A 291 -15.66 -2.47 -6.59
N SER A 292 -15.95 -2.77 -7.85
CA SER A 292 -15.38 -3.92 -8.55
C SER A 292 -15.31 -3.71 -10.06
N LYS A 293 -14.36 -4.38 -10.71
CA LYS A 293 -14.20 -4.32 -12.19
C LYS A 293 -15.40 -4.93 -12.90
N SER A 294 -15.99 -6.00 -12.37
CA SER A 294 -17.13 -6.69 -12.96
C SER A 294 -18.40 -5.84 -13.00
N LEU A 295 -18.52 -4.87 -12.09
CA LEU A 295 -19.64 -3.90 -12.06
C LEU A 295 -19.36 -2.63 -12.88
N GLY A 296 -18.15 -2.47 -13.42
CA GLY A 296 -17.77 -1.28 -14.19
C GLY A 296 -17.71 0.02 -13.38
N ASN A 297 -17.73 -0.07 -12.03
CA ASN A 297 -17.72 1.05 -11.08
C ASN A 297 -16.36 1.23 -10.41
N SER A 298 -15.30 0.58 -10.92
CA SER A 298 -13.95 0.68 -10.36
C SER A 298 -13.24 1.95 -10.85
N LEU A 299 -12.71 2.70 -9.89
CA LEU A 299 -11.89 3.89 -10.16
C LEU A 299 -10.42 3.52 -10.03
N LEU A 300 -9.68 3.60 -11.13
CA LEU A 300 -8.26 3.32 -11.15
C LEU A 300 -7.49 4.38 -10.35
N VAL A 301 -6.52 3.95 -9.57
CA VAL A 301 -5.69 4.89 -8.78
C VAL A 301 -4.99 5.88 -9.70
N SER A 302 -4.43 5.41 -10.82
CA SER A 302 -3.77 6.25 -11.83
C SER A 302 -4.66 7.35 -12.41
N GLU A 303 -5.98 7.15 -12.46
CA GLU A 303 -6.94 8.15 -12.94
C GLU A 303 -7.34 9.12 -11.82
N VAL A 304 -7.53 8.61 -10.60
CA VAL A 304 -7.95 9.43 -9.47
C VAL A 304 -6.87 10.44 -9.09
N VAL A 305 -5.59 10.02 -9.07
CA VAL A 305 -4.46 10.92 -8.72
C VAL A 305 -4.16 11.99 -9.77
N GLN A 306 -4.79 11.93 -10.95
CA GLN A 306 -4.75 13.03 -11.92
C GLN A 306 -5.69 14.19 -11.55
N ARG A 307 -6.70 13.93 -10.71
CA ARG A 307 -7.78 14.87 -10.35
C ARG A 307 -7.66 15.39 -8.93
N VAL A 308 -7.03 14.61 -8.04
CA VAL A 308 -6.85 14.95 -6.63
C VAL A 308 -5.40 14.74 -6.22
N ARG A 309 -4.91 15.51 -5.28
CA ARG A 309 -3.55 15.32 -4.75
C ARG A 309 -3.46 13.95 -4.04
N PRO A 310 -2.41 13.15 -4.29
CA PRO A 310 -2.27 11.83 -3.66
C PRO A 310 -2.36 11.85 -2.14
N ILE A 311 -1.80 12.88 -1.47
CA ILE A 311 -1.88 13.05 -0.03
C ILE A 311 -3.32 13.27 0.46
N GLU A 312 -4.16 13.98 -0.32
CA GLU A 312 -5.58 14.20 0.00
C GLU A 312 -6.38 12.92 -0.16
N LEU A 313 -6.08 12.10 -1.19
CA LEU A 313 -6.66 10.78 -1.33
C LEU A 313 -6.26 9.88 -0.16
N ARG A 314 -4.98 9.86 0.25
CA ARG A 314 -4.55 9.12 1.43
C ARG A 314 -5.26 9.61 2.70
N TYR A 315 -5.37 10.92 2.89
CA TYR A 315 -6.08 11.51 4.02
C TYR A 315 -7.55 11.08 4.05
N TYR A 316 -8.22 11.08 2.89
CA TYR A 316 -9.58 10.58 2.75
C TYR A 316 -9.70 9.10 3.15
N LEU A 317 -8.81 8.25 2.64
CA LEU A 317 -8.80 6.80 2.94
C LEU A 317 -8.51 6.51 4.42
N ALA A 318 -7.65 7.31 5.05
CA ALA A 318 -7.32 7.24 6.47
C ALA A 318 -8.41 7.82 7.37
N GLY A 319 -9.27 8.70 6.84
CA GLY A 319 -10.33 9.39 7.57
C GLY A 319 -11.46 8.50 8.04
N ALA A 320 -11.61 7.31 7.46
CA ALA A 320 -12.57 6.31 7.91
C ALA A 320 -11.85 5.19 8.66
N HIS A 321 -12.44 4.71 9.75
CA HIS A 321 -11.94 3.54 10.46
C HIS A 321 -11.76 2.36 9.51
N TYR A 322 -10.64 1.60 9.62
CA TYR A 322 -10.32 0.55 8.64
C TYR A 322 -11.43 -0.51 8.52
N ARG A 323 -12.18 -0.79 9.60
CA ARG A 323 -13.31 -1.75 9.61
C ARG A 323 -14.65 -1.16 9.12
N SER A 324 -14.73 0.14 8.82
CA SER A 324 -15.96 0.77 8.33
C SER A 324 -15.98 0.82 6.81
N MET A 325 -17.13 0.58 6.20
CA MET A 325 -17.33 0.84 4.77
C MET A 325 -17.03 2.31 4.47
N LEU A 326 -16.44 2.56 3.31
CA LEU A 326 -16.12 3.91 2.85
C LEU A 326 -16.79 4.15 1.51
N GLU A 327 -17.77 5.05 1.47
CA GLU A 327 -18.38 5.50 0.23
C GLU A 327 -17.42 6.44 -0.51
N PHE A 328 -17.19 6.21 -1.80
CA PHE A 328 -16.27 7.01 -2.60
C PHE A 328 -17.02 7.88 -3.60
N SER A 329 -16.72 9.19 -3.57
CA SER A 329 -17.03 10.14 -4.62
C SER A 329 -15.98 11.23 -4.70
N ASP A 330 -15.82 11.84 -5.88
CA ASP A 330 -14.86 12.95 -6.07
C ASP A 330 -15.18 14.12 -5.13
N ALA A 331 -16.46 14.38 -4.85
CA ALA A 331 -16.89 15.43 -3.92
C ALA A 331 -16.41 15.15 -2.48
N MET A 332 -16.53 13.91 -1.99
CA MET A 332 -16.08 13.53 -0.66
C MET A 332 -14.55 13.62 -0.51
N VAL A 333 -13.80 13.24 -1.55
CA VAL A 333 -12.33 13.40 -1.56
C VAL A 333 -11.95 14.88 -1.54
N THR A 334 -12.65 15.72 -2.30
CA THR A 334 -12.43 17.17 -2.33
C THR A 334 -12.71 17.81 -0.95
N ASP A 335 -13.81 17.45 -0.31
CA ASP A 335 -14.15 17.94 1.03
C ASP A 335 -13.12 17.51 2.08
N ALA A 336 -12.66 16.27 2.03
CA ALA A 336 -11.58 15.78 2.87
C ALA A 336 -10.28 16.57 2.61
N GLY A 337 -9.95 16.80 1.33
CA GLY A 337 -8.81 17.61 0.91
C GLY A 337 -8.81 19.01 1.52
N GLN A 338 -9.97 19.69 1.55
CA GLN A 338 -10.10 20.98 2.24
C GLN A 338 -9.82 20.87 3.75
N GLY A 339 -10.20 19.75 4.38
CA GLY A 339 -9.85 19.43 5.75
C GLY A 339 -8.34 19.35 5.95
N PHE A 340 -7.66 18.65 5.07
CA PHE A 340 -6.20 18.49 5.10
C PHE A 340 -5.46 19.82 4.84
N GLN A 341 -5.91 20.62 3.88
CA GLN A 341 -5.35 21.93 3.58
C GLN A 341 -5.37 22.90 4.77
N ARG A 342 -6.35 22.77 5.69
CA ARG A 342 -6.35 23.55 6.95
C ARG A 342 -5.19 23.17 7.86
N ILE A 343 -4.81 21.89 7.88
CA ILE A 343 -3.65 21.40 8.63
C ILE A 343 -2.36 21.95 7.99
N GLU A 344 -2.22 21.84 6.66
CA GLU A 344 -1.08 22.40 5.93
C GLU A 344 -0.94 23.92 6.14
N GLY A 345 -2.07 24.65 6.05
CA GLY A 345 -2.08 26.09 6.28
C GLY A 345 -1.67 26.49 7.70
N PHE A 346 -1.99 25.67 8.71
CA PHE A 346 -1.47 25.89 10.06
C PHE A 346 0.04 25.68 10.12
N LEU A 347 0.55 24.57 9.55
CA LEU A 347 2.00 24.29 9.57
C LEU A 347 2.81 25.37 8.84
N THR A 348 2.27 25.91 7.73
CA THR A 348 2.90 27.03 7.00
C THR A 348 2.98 28.28 7.87
N ARG A 349 1.86 28.72 8.50
CA ARG A 349 1.86 29.89 9.39
C ARG A 349 2.74 29.69 10.62
N ALA A 350 2.77 28.47 11.16
CA ALA A 350 3.65 28.16 12.29
C ALA A 350 5.12 28.29 11.87
N ALA A 351 5.51 27.81 10.70
CA ALA A 351 6.88 27.96 10.18
C ALA A 351 7.28 29.42 9.99
N GLU A 352 6.38 30.28 9.50
CA GLU A 352 6.64 31.73 9.35
C GLU A 352 6.92 32.42 10.69
N VAL A 353 6.20 32.05 11.77
CA VAL A 353 6.32 32.66 13.11
C VAL A 353 7.51 32.11 13.89
N ILE A 354 7.83 30.83 13.70
CA ILE A 354 8.83 30.11 14.50
C ILE A 354 10.23 30.19 13.87
N GLY A 355 10.33 30.48 12.56
CA GLY A 355 11.57 30.35 11.77
C GLY A 355 11.83 28.91 11.35
N ASP A 356 12.88 28.69 10.56
CA ASP A 356 13.18 27.42 9.93
C ASP A 356 13.36 26.26 10.93
N GLY A 357 12.58 25.20 10.67
CA GLY A 357 12.79 23.86 11.21
C GLY A 357 12.04 23.56 12.52
N PHE A 358 11.09 22.60 12.41
CA PHE A 358 10.64 21.87 13.59
C PHE A 358 11.51 20.59 13.69
N ASP A 359 12.33 20.49 14.73
CA ASP A 359 12.85 19.19 15.13
C ASP A 359 11.66 18.36 15.64
N VAL A 360 11.27 17.37 14.90
CA VAL A 360 10.14 16.50 15.24
C VAL A 360 10.66 15.35 16.07
N ASP A 361 10.32 15.33 17.34
CA ASP A 361 10.47 14.14 18.17
C ASP A 361 9.19 13.31 18.09
N ALA A 362 9.33 12.00 17.87
CA ALA A 362 8.21 11.06 17.88
C ALA A 362 7.42 11.12 19.21
N ASP A 363 8.06 11.57 20.29
CA ASP A 363 7.47 11.72 21.63
C ASP A 363 6.56 12.93 21.78
N ASN A 364 6.52 13.83 20.79
CA ASN A 364 5.68 15.03 20.81
C ASN A 364 4.20 14.77 20.44
N ARG A 365 3.80 13.50 20.20
CA ARG A 365 2.38 13.21 19.92
C ARG A 365 1.49 13.58 21.09
N HIS A 366 0.25 14.00 20.76
CA HIS A 366 -0.75 14.30 21.78
C HIS A 366 -1.23 12.99 22.45
N PRO A 367 -1.37 12.94 23.80
CA PRO A 367 -1.80 11.70 24.49
C PRO A 367 -3.14 11.15 23.99
N ASP A 368 -4.12 12.00 23.69
CA ASP A 368 -5.43 11.58 23.16
C ASP A 368 -5.31 10.94 21.75
N PHE A 369 -4.28 11.33 20.98
CA PHE A 369 -3.98 10.67 19.71
C PHE A 369 -3.47 9.25 19.94
N ASP A 370 -2.55 9.07 20.89
CA ASP A 370 -2.02 7.76 21.25
C ASP A 370 -3.14 6.87 21.80
N GLU A 371 -4.05 7.42 22.63
CA GLU A 371 -5.23 6.69 23.13
C GLU A 371 -6.16 6.25 21.99
N ALA A 372 -6.44 7.13 21.03
CA ALA A 372 -7.25 6.81 19.86
C ALA A 372 -6.61 5.70 19.00
N MET A 373 -5.30 5.79 18.78
CA MET A 373 -4.59 4.79 17.97
C MET A 373 -4.43 3.46 18.70
N ASP A 374 -4.34 3.46 20.03
CA ASP A 374 -4.33 2.23 20.85
C ASP A 374 -5.73 1.57 20.96
N ASP A 375 -6.80 2.27 20.63
CA ASP A 375 -8.14 1.74 20.55
C ASP A 375 -8.51 1.29 19.13
N ASP A 376 -7.96 0.17 18.71
CA ASP A 376 -8.25 -0.48 17.43
C ASP A 376 -7.91 0.41 16.21
N ILE A 377 -6.80 1.17 16.31
CA ILE A 377 -6.35 2.05 15.22
C ILE A 377 -7.47 3.04 14.80
N ASN A 378 -8.06 3.73 15.76
CA ASN A 378 -9.17 4.65 15.53
C ASN A 378 -8.72 5.95 14.85
N THR A 379 -8.39 5.84 13.56
CA THR A 379 -7.91 6.97 12.75
C THR A 379 -8.90 8.15 12.67
N PRO A 380 -10.25 7.96 12.63
CA PRO A 380 -11.18 9.08 12.69
C PRO A 380 -11.01 9.93 13.95
N GLN A 381 -10.89 9.29 15.11
CA GLN A 381 -10.68 9.99 16.38
C GLN A 381 -9.29 10.63 16.43
N ALA A 382 -8.26 9.94 15.95
CA ALA A 382 -6.91 10.47 15.84
C ALA A 382 -6.84 11.74 14.98
N ILE A 383 -7.53 11.77 13.83
CA ILE A 383 -7.66 12.95 12.97
C ILE A 383 -8.41 14.09 13.67
N ALA A 384 -9.46 13.77 14.43
CA ALA A 384 -10.17 14.79 15.22
C ALA A 384 -9.26 15.46 16.27
N VAL A 385 -8.36 14.69 16.90
CA VAL A 385 -7.33 15.22 17.81
C VAL A 385 -6.38 16.15 17.06
N ILE A 386 -5.89 15.76 15.89
CA ILE A 386 -5.01 16.61 15.06
C ILE A 386 -5.69 17.97 14.79
N HIS A 387 -6.96 17.97 14.38
CA HIS A 387 -7.69 19.23 14.17
C HIS A 387 -7.89 20.04 15.46
N GLY A 388 -7.99 19.38 16.62
CA GLY A 388 -7.99 20.02 17.93
C GLY A 388 -6.70 20.79 18.18
N VAL A 389 -5.56 20.11 18.03
CA VAL A 389 -4.22 20.68 18.22
C VAL A 389 -3.94 21.80 17.21
N VAL A 390 -4.40 21.68 15.97
CA VAL A 390 -4.34 22.74 14.96
C VAL A 390 -5.10 24.01 15.41
N ARG A 391 -6.30 23.86 15.98
CA ARG A 391 -7.05 25.02 16.52
C ARG A 391 -6.31 25.71 17.66
N GLU A 392 -5.75 24.93 18.58
CA GLU A 392 -4.94 25.49 19.71
C GLU A 392 -3.70 26.19 19.18
N GLY A 393 -2.99 25.63 18.22
CA GLY A 393 -1.81 26.23 17.60
C GLY A 393 -2.14 27.54 16.88
N ASN A 394 -3.23 27.58 16.10
CA ASN A 394 -3.68 28.85 15.48
C ASN A 394 -4.04 29.93 16.53
N ALA A 395 -4.68 29.54 17.64
CA ALA A 395 -4.96 30.45 18.72
C ALA A 395 -3.68 30.96 19.41
N ALA A 396 -2.65 30.13 19.54
CA ALA A 396 -1.34 30.55 20.06
C ALA A 396 -0.65 31.56 19.13
N ILE A 397 -0.64 31.28 17.80
CA ILE A 397 -0.11 32.21 16.79
C ILE A 397 -0.82 33.58 16.90
N ALA A 398 -2.16 33.60 16.99
CA ALA A 398 -2.93 34.84 17.08
C ALA A 398 -2.63 35.65 18.34
N ARG A 399 -2.16 35.02 19.42
CA ARG A 399 -1.74 35.70 20.66
C ARG A 399 -0.26 36.05 20.71
N GLY A 400 0.52 35.68 19.69
CA GLY A 400 1.97 35.85 19.67
C GLY A 400 2.72 34.86 20.59
N ASP A 401 2.07 33.78 21.03
CA ASP A 401 2.69 32.72 21.85
C ASP A 401 3.44 31.73 20.97
N VAL A 402 4.68 32.10 20.65
CA VAL A 402 5.54 31.35 19.72
C VAL A 402 5.92 29.97 20.28
N GLU A 403 6.09 29.84 21.60
CA GLU A 403 6.48 28.56 22.22
C GLU A 403 5.35 27.53 22.14
N THR A 404 4.14 27.93 22.51
CA THR A 404 2.95 27.08 22.36
C THR A 404 2.72 26.73 20.88
N ALA A 405 2.84 27.69 19.95
CA ALA A 405 2.69 27.46 18.53
C ALA A 405 3.69 26.40 18.03
N ARG A 406 4.95 26.49 18.45
CA ARG A 406 6.01 25.52 18.15
C ARG A 406 5.65 24.13 18.67
N SER A 407 5.30 24.01 19.93
CA SER A 407 4.93 22.73 20.55
C SER A 407 3.75 22.07 19.83
N ARG A 408 2.71 22.86 19.46
CA ARG A 408 1.55 22.33 18.73
C ARG A 408 1.90 21.91 17.29
N ALA A 409 2.76 22.67 16.61
CA ALA A 409 3.22 22.29 15.26
C ALA A 409 4.03 20.99 15.28
N GLN A 410 4.96 20.85 16.23
CA GLN A 410 5.71 19.60 16.42
C GLN A 410 4.78 18.42 16.70
N SER A 411 3.78 18.60 17.56
CA SER A 411 2.78 17.58 17.87
C SER A 411 1.98 17.17 16.63
N VAL A 412 1.52 18.14 15.82
CA VAL A 412 0.81 17.86 14.57
C VAL A 412 1.67 17.05 13.61
N VAL A 413 2.94 17.43 13.40
CA VAL A 413 3.84 16.70 12.49
C VAL A 413 4.10 15.30 12.99
N ALA A 414 4.36 15.10 14.31
CA ALA A 414 4.57 13.77 14.89
C ALA A 414 3.35 12.83 14.72
N MET A 415 2.13 13.37 14.83
CA MET A 415 0.91 12.61 14.57
C MET A 415 0.71 12.29 13.08
N LEU A 416 1.00 13.26 12.20
CA LEU A 416 0.92 13.06 10.75
C LEU A 416 1.92 12.01 10.24
N ASP A 417 3.12 11.94 10.82
CA ASP A 417 4.12 10.92 10.49
C ASP A 417 3.59 9.50 10.69
N VAL A 418 2.85 9.27 11.78
CA VAL A 418 2.21 7.98 12.05
C VAL A 418 1.17 7.63 10.98
N LEU A 419 0.41 8.61 10.52
CA LEU A 419 -0.58 8.39 9.48
C LEU A 419 0.01 8.38 8.05
N GLY A 420 1.32 8.67 7.91
CA GLY A 420 1.98 8.85 6.62
C GLY A 420 1.49 10.08 5.85
N LEU A 421 1.10 11.13 6.59
CA LEU A 421 0.49 12.36 6.07
C LEU A 421 1.36 13.60 6.32
N ASN A 422 2.65 13.43 6.64
CA ASN A 422 3.55 14.56 6.80
C ASN A 422 3.80 15.25 5.45
N PRO A 423 3.36 16.52 5.26
CA PRO A 423 3.49 17.21 3.97
C PRO A 423 4.93 17.30 3.45
N SER A 424 5.93 17.27 4.33
CA SER A 424 7.34 17.37 3.93
C SER A 424 7.83 16.15 3.15
N ASP A 425 7.25 14.97 3.39
CA ASP A 425 7.62 13.74 2.69
C ASP A 425 7.03 13.68 1.26
N TRP A 426 5.90 14.35 1.06
CA TRP A 426 5.20 14.41 -0.22
C TRP A 426 5.75 15.50 -1.17
N ARG A 427 6.30 16.60 -0.62
CA ARG A 427 6.91 17.67 -1.41
C ARG A 427 8.11 17.22 -2.25
N ARG A 428 8.78 16.13 -1.84
CA ARG A 428 9.94 15.58 -2.58
C ARG A 428 9.55 14.89 -3.89
N GLY A 429 8.33 14.33 -3.98
CA GLY A 429 7.79 13.77 -5.22
C GLY A 429 7.12 14.80 -6.13
N ASP A 430 6.53 15.85 -5.53
CA ASP A 430 5.73 16.89 -6.21
C ASP A 430 6.59 18.06 -6.75
N ALA A 431 7.82 18.19 -6.27
CA ALA A 431 8.73 19.26 -6.69
C ALA A 431 9.10 19.16 -8.19
N GLY A 432 9.19 17.95 -8.74
CA GLY A 432 9.40 17.71 -10.16
C GLY A 432 8.23 18.21 -11.00
N GLY A 433 7.03 17.73 -10.76
CA GLY A 433 5.85 18.08 -11.56
C GLY A 433 5.38 19.54 -11.40
N ARG A 434 5.53 20.12 -10.19
CA ARG A 434 5.27 21.56 -10.01
C ARG A 434 6.30 22.45 -10.65
N LEU A 435 7.58 22.02 -10.62
CA LEU A 435 8.65 22.75 -11.30
C LEU A 435 8.48 22.66 -12.81
N GLU A 436 8.15 21.47 -13.35
CA GLU A 436 7.82 21.30 -14.76
C GLU A 436 6.62 22.16 -15.16
N GLY A 437 5.51 22.11 -14.42
CA GLY A 437 4.34 22.95 -14.72
C GLY A 437 4.60 24.45 -14.58
N ALA A 438 5.45 24.88 -13.64
CA ALA A 438 5.87 26.26 -13.53
C ALA A 438 6.79 26.69 -14.68
N VAL A 439 7.71 25.81 -15.09
CA VAL A 439 8.58 26.01 -16.25
C VAL A 439 7.74 26.08 -17.53
N ASP A 440 6.79 25.13 -17.73
CA ASP A 440 5.86 25.16 -18.87
C ASP A 440 5.12 26.50 -18.96
N ALA A 441 4.56 26.97 -17.83
CA ALA A 441 3.82 28.24 -17.80
C ALA A 441 4.72 29.45 -18.11
N LEU A 442 5.94 29.49 -17.58
CA LEU A 442 6.90 30.57 -17.81
C LEU A 442 7.40 30.54 -19.27
N VAL A 443 7.69 29.39 -19.82
CA VAL A 443 8.09 29.22 -21.22
C VAL A 443 6.95 29.63 -22.14
N ALA A 444 5.70 29.25 -21.87
CA ALA A 444 4.53 29.69 -22.65
C ALA A 444 4.43 31.22 -22.71
N VAL A 445 4.56 31.91 -21.58
CA VAL A 445 4.56 33.39 -21.52
C VAL A 445 5.72 33.99 -22.37
N ALA A 446 6.91 33.40 -22.26
CA ALA A 446 8.06 33.87 -23.05
C ALA A 446 7.88 33.67 -24.56
N LEU A 447 7.27 32.55 -24.97
CA LEU A 447 6.94 32.25 -26.36
C LEU A 447 5.86 33.19 -26.91
N GLU A 448 4.83 33.54 -26.11
CA GLU A 448 3.82 34.55 -26.48
C GLU A 448 4.49 35.93 -26.69
N GLN A 449 5.36 36.34 -25.79
CA GLN A 449 6.11 37.62 -25.94
C GLN A 449 7.00 37.63 -27.17
N ARG A 450 7.71 36.51 -27.46
CA ARG A 450 8.50 36.33 -28.67
C ARG A 450 7.63 36.43 -29.92
N GLN A 451 6.47 35.78 -29.95
CA GLN A 451 5.55 35.85 -31.07
C GLN A 451 5.01 37.27 -31.28
N ALA A 452 4.61 37.96 -30.23
CA ALA A 452 4.16 39.35 -30.29
C ALA A 452 5.28 40.31 -30.80
N ALA A 453 6.53 40.08 -30.46
CA ALA A 453 7.66 40.83 -30.98
C ALA A 453 7.84 40.59 -32.50
N ARG A 454 7.73 39.34 -32.97
CA ARG A 454 7.78 39.00 -34.39
C ARG A 454 6.65 39.66 -35.20
N GLU A 455 5.42 39.69 -34.68
CA GLU A 455 4.27 40.37 -35.31
C GLU A 455 4.48 41.86 -35.47
N ARG A 456 5.14 42.49 -34.49
CA ARG A 456 5.55 43.94 -34.57
C ARG A 456 6.80 44.18 -35.41
N LYS A 457 7.40 43.13 -35.99
CA LYS A 457 8.67 43.14 -36.74
C LYS A 457 9.87 43.58 -35.89
N ASP A 458 9.79 43.41 -34.58
CA ASP A 458 10.89 43.63 -33.63
C ASP A 458 11.67 42.33 -33.46
N PHE A 459 12.48 42.04 -34.48
CA PHE A 459 13.28 40.82 -34.56
C PHE A 459 14.38 40.80 -33.47
N ALA A 460 14.91 41.95 -33.07
CA ALA A 460 15.94 42.04 -32.03
C ALA A 460 15.42 41.57 -30.68
N SER A 461 14.22 41.95 -30.27
CA SER A 461 13.59 41.48 -29.02
C SER A 461 13.21 39.98 -29.14
N ALA A 462 12.74 39.53 -30.28
CA ALA A 462 12.41 38.12 -30.50
C ALA A 462 13.63 37.20 -30.39
N ASP A 463 14.79 37.62 -30.94
CA ASP A 463 16.04 36.88 -30.85
C ASP A 463 16.61 36.91 -29.42
N ALA A 464 16.54 38.06 -28.72
CA ALA A 464 16.97 38.16 -27.34
C ALA A 464 16.20 37.18 -26.40
N ILE A 465 14.89 37.05 -26.59
CA ILE A 465 14.07 36.07 -25.80
C ILE A 465 14.52 34.65 -26.11
N ARG A 466 14.74 34.31 -27.36
CA ARG A 466 15.24 32.97 -27.77
C ARG A 466 16.60 32.66 -27.13
N ASP A 467 17.53 33.62 -27.19
CA ASP A 467 18.87 33.42 -26.65
C ASP A 467 18.87 33.30 -25.12
N GLN A 468 18.00 34.02 -24.43
CA GLN A 468 17.78 33.88 -22.98
C GLN A 468 17.24 32.51 -22.60
N LEU A 469 16.25 31.99 -23.33
CA LEU A 469 15.72 30.65 -23.12
C LEU A 469 16.78 29.58 -23.37
N LYS A 470 17.56 29.72 -24.44
CA LYS A 470 18.69 28.86 -24.77
C LYS A 470 19.77 28.87 -23.68
N ALA A 471 20.09 30.05 -23.14
CA ALA A 471 21.05 30.19 -22.04
C ALA A 471 20.53 29.55 -20.74
N ALA A 472 19.22 29.41 -20.59
CA ALA A 472 18.57 28.66 -19.49
C ALA A 472 18.43 27.16 -19.76
N GLY A 473 19.01 26.63 -20.86
CA GLY A 473 18.94 25.23 -21.25
C GLY A 473 17.61 24.82 -21.91
N ILE A 474 16.85 25.78 -22.44
CA ILE A 474 15.57 25.54 -23.11
C ILE A 474 15.73 25.76 -24.61
N GLU A 475 15.61 24.71 -25.41
CA GLU A 475 15.63 24.75 -26.86
C GLU A 475 14.24 24.92 -27.42
N ILE A 476 14.11 25.82 -28.44
CA ILE A 476 12.81 26.09 -29.07
C ILE A 476 12.90 25.66 -30.54
N GLU A 477 11.93 24.86 -30.95
CA GLU A 477 11.69 24.45 -32.32
C GLU A 477 10.40 25.11 -32.86
N ASP A 478 10.52 25.92 -33.93
CA ASP A 478 9.35 26.48 -34.59
C ASP A 478 8.75 25.43 -35.53
N THR A 479 7.53 24.95 -35.22
CA THR A 479 6.81 23.95 -36.04
C THR A 479 5.56 24.58 -36.70
N PRO A 480 4.99 23.96 -37.76
CA PRO A 480 3.77 24.47 -38.42
C PRO A 480 2.56 24.59 -37.47
N ASP A 481 2.55 23.79 -36.40
CA ASP A 481 1.49 23.78 -35.38
C ASP A 481 1.78 24.73 -34.20
N GLY A 482 2.87 25.50 -34.25
CA GLY A 482 3.32 26.40 -33.19
C GLY A 482 4.71 26.04 -32.65
N PRO A 483 5.31 26.90 -31.83
CA PRO A 483 6.62 26.63 -31.23
C PRO A 483 6.52 25.50 -30.20
N ARG A 484 7.47 24.55 -30.28
CA ARG A 484 7.69 23.50 -29.26
C ARG A 484 8.98 23.76 -28.53
N TRP A 485 9.09 23.33 -27.30
CA TRP A 485 10.28 23.45 -26.50
C TRP A 485 10.72 22.13 -25.88
N SER A 486 12.02 22.01 -25.63
CA SER A 486 12.63 20.87 -24.91
C SER A 486 13.79 21.37 -24.05
N LEU A 487 14.16 20.59 -23.01
CA LEU A 487 15.40 20.84 -22.29
C LEU A 487 16.59 20.32 -23.11
N SER A 488 17.67 21.09 -23.13
CA SER A 488 18.93 20.64 -23.78
C SER A 488 19.55 19.50 -22.95
N ASP A 489 19.97 18.41 -23.60
CA ASP A 489 20.67 17.27 -23.00
C ASP A 489 22.12 17.58 -22.51
N ASP A 490 22.58 18.81 -22.63
CA ASP A 490 23.91 19.21 -22.15
C ASP A 490 23.91 19.32 -20.62
N GLY A 491 24.13 18.16 -19.97
CA GLY A 491 24.49 18.07 -18.54
C GLY A 491 25.79 18.89 -18.33
N GLY A 492 25.62 20.03 -17.63
CA GLY A 492 26.71 20.90 -17.29
C GLY A 492 27.91 20.18 -16.69
N SER A 493 28.94 20.00 -17.46
CA SER A 493 30.31 19.79 -16.99
C SER A 493 30.80 21.11 -16.44
N SER A 494 30.63 21.36 -15.15
CA SER A 494 31.41 22.38 -14.45
C SER A 494 32.83 21.84 -14.28
N ASP A 495 33.69 22.09 -15.25
CA ASP A 495 35.13 22.13 -15.03
C ASP A 495 35.41 23.29 -14.07
N GLY A 496 35.63 22.97 -12.79
CA GLY A 496 36.20 23.86 -11.81
C GLY A 496 37.70 23.58 -11.73
N GLY A 497 38.49 24.56 -12.21
CA GLY A 497 39.92 24.62 -11.95
C GLY A 497 40.22 24.94 -10.46
#